data_777cf144f245dfa267eb20b0535ebcf8
#
_entry.id   777cf144f245dfa267eb20b0535ebcf8
#
_cell.length_a   1.000
_cell.length_b   1.000
_cell.length_c   1.000
_cell.angle_alpha   90.00
_cell.angle_beta   90.00
_cell.angle_gamma   90.00
#
_symmetry.space_group_name_H-M   'P 1'
#
loop_
_entity.id
_entity.type
_entity.pdbx_description
1 polymer ?
#
loop_
_entity_poly.entity_id
_entity_poly.type
_entity_poly.pdbx_seq_one_letter_code
_entity_poly.pdbx_strand_id
1 'polypeptide(L)' 'MFKVEKNLKSANVPCTIRFTEQLYEDLHKLAHENDISFNLLVLQCCKYALDNMVKE' A
#
# COMPACT_ATOMS: atom_id res chain seq x y z
N MET A 1 -10.10 -9.95 2.16
CA MET A 1 -9.01 -10.34 1.28
C MET A 1 -8.41 -9.14 0.58
N PHE A 2 -7.11 -9.09 0.50
CA PHE A 2 -6.41 -7.98 -0.13
C PHE A 2 -6.56 -8.04 -1.65
N LYS A 3 -6.90 -6.92 -2.26
CA LYS A 3 -7.14 -6.88 -3.69
C LYS A 3 -6.60 -5.57 -4.25
N VAL A 4 -5.82 -5.66 -5.33
CA VAL A 4 -5.24 -4.48 -5.95
C VAL A 4 -6.29 -3.74 -6.76
N GLU A 5 -6.35 -2.43 -6.55
CA GLU A 5 -7.27 -1.56 -7.28
C GLU A 5 -6.51 -0.70 -8.26
N LYS A 6 -6.86 -0.81 -9.53
CA LYS A 6 -6.12 -0.11 -10.57
C LYS A 6 -6.39 1.39 -10.59
N ASN A 7 -7.53 1.82 -10.03
CA ASN A 7 -7.85 3.24 -10.00
C ASN A 7 -6.90 4.05 -9.11
N LEU A 8 -6.08 3.37 -8.30
CA LEU A 8 -5.08 4.06 -7.48
C LEU A 8 -3.89 4.54 -8.29
N LYS A 9 -3.82 4.20 -9.57
CA LYS A 9 -2.72 4.63 -10.42
C LYS A 9 -2.69 6.13 -10.66
N SER A 10 -3.81 6.81 -10.46
CA SER A 10 -3.88 8.25 -10.69
C SER A 10 -3.39 9.07 -9.50
N ALA A 11 -2.80 8.42 -8.50
CA ALA A 11 -2.27 9.10 -7.34
C ALA A 11 -1.15 10.05 -7.76
N ASN A 12 -1.29 11.32 -7.39
CA ASN A 12 -0.32 12.34 -7.78
C ASN A 12 0.00 13.33 -6.67
N VAL A 13 -0.37 13.03 -5.44
CA VAL A 13 -0.04 13.89 -4.31
C VAL A 13 1.24 13.35 -3.66
N PRO A 14 2.36 14.07 -3.76
CA PRO A 14 3.61 13.58 -3.18
C PRO A 14 3.61 13.74 -1.66
N CYS A 15 4.15 12.75 -0.98
CA CYS A 15 4.36 12.85 0.45
C CYS A 15 5.48 11.89 0.84
N THR A 16 6.04 12.11 2.02
CA THR A 16 7.14 11.30 2.52
C THR A 16 6.67 10.48 3.71
N ILE A 17 6.92 9.18 3.66
CA ILE A 17 6.59 8.27 4.74
C ILE A 17 7.84 7.51 5.13
N ARG A 18 8.08 7.38 6.42
CA ARG A 18 9.22 6.62 6.92
C ARG A 18 8.75 5.28 7.42
N PHE A 19 9.46 4.23 7.04
CA PHE A 19 9.12 2.86 7.40
C PHE A 19 10.21 2.28 8.30
N THR A 20 9.81 1.32 9.13
CA THR A 20 10.82 0.48 9.77
C THR A 20 11.43 -0.40 8.70
N GLU A 21 12.65 -0.88 8.95
CA GLU A 21 13.32 -1.73 7.96
C GLU A 21 12.52 -2.99 7.68
N GLN A 22 11.97 -3.59 8.72
CA GLN A 22 11.22 -4.83 8.56
C GLN A 22 9.96 -4.62 7.71
N LEU A 23 9.21 -3.57 8.01
CA LEU A 23 7.99 -3.29 7.26
C LEU A 23 8.29 -2.96 5.82
N TYR A 24 9.37 -2.21 5.60
CA TYR A 24 9.79 -1.84 4.25
C TYR A 24 10.11 -3.08 3.42
N GLU A 25 10.88 -4.01 4.00
CA GLU A 25 11.25 -5.23 3.30
C GLU A 25 10.05 -6.11 3.03
N ASP A 26 9.15 -6.22 4.00
CA ASP A 26 7.95 -7.03 3.84
C ASP A 26 7.07 -6.50 2.71
N LEU A 27 6.94 -5.18 2.63
CA LEU A 27 6.13 -4.56 1.58
C LEU A 27 6.76 -4.76 0.20
N HIS A 28 8.08 -4.63 0.11
CA HIS A 28 8.76 -4.84 -1.17
C HIS A 28 8.61 -6.27 -1.64
N LYS A 29 8.74 -7.21 -0.72
CA LYS A 29 8.59 -8.63 -1.04
C LYS A 29 7.18 -8.91 -1.53
N LEU A 30 6.19 -8.38 -0.85
CA LEU A 30 4.81 -8.60 -1.21
C LEU A 30 4.48 -7.97 -2.57
N ALA A 31 5.00 -6.78 -2.83
CA ALA A 31 4.79 -6.13 -4.12
C ALA A 31 5.38 -6.96 -5.25
N HIS A 32 6.57 -7.50 -5.03
CA HIS A 32 7.22 -8.34 -6.02
C HIS A 32 6.41 -9.60 -6.29
N GLU A 33 5.91 -10.22 -5.23
CA GLU A 33 5.12 -11.46 -5.36
C GLU A 33 3.82 -11.23 -6.11
N ASN A 34 3.28 -10.02 -6.03
CA ASN A 34 2.03 -9.68 -6.69
C ASN A 34 2.24 -8.92 -8.00
N ASP A 35 3.48 -8.75 -8.39
CA ASP A 35 3.85 -8.10 -9.66
C ASP A 35 3.26 -6.69 -9.78
N ILE A 36 3.34 -5.94 -8.70
CA ILE A 36 2.88 -4.55 -8.66
C ILE A 36 4.00 -3.67 -8.10
N SER A 37 3.88 -2.37 -8.33
CA SER A 37 4.88 -1.45 -7.81
C SER A 37 4.73 -1.31 -6.29
N PHE A 38 5.85 -0.95 -5.65
CA PHE A 38 5.83 -0.70 -4.21
C PHE A 38 4.84 0.42 -3.87
N ASN A 39 4.85 1.48 -4.68
CA ASN A 39 3.96 2.61 -4.44
C ASN A 39 2.49 2.21 -4.49
N LEU A 40 2.14 1.41 -5.49
CA LEU A 40 0.76 0.95 -5.63
C LEU A 40 0.35 0.08 -4.45
N LEU A 41 1.25 -0.79 -4.00
CA LEU A 41 0.95 -1.64 -2.86
C LEU A 41 0.70 -0.81 -1.60
N VAL A 42 1.54 0.20 -1.36
CA VAL A 42 1.39 1.05 -0.19
C VAL A 42 0.04 1.77 -0.23
N LEU A 43 -0.33 2.31 -1.39
CA LEU A 43 -1.61 2.98 -1.54
C LEU A 43 -2.77 2.03 -1.27
N GLN A 44 -2.68 0.82 -1.78
CA GLN A 44 -3.71 -0.18 -1.58
C GLN A 44 -3.85 -0.55 -0.11
N CYS A 45 -2.72 -0.69 0.59
CA CYS A 45 -2.74 -1.00 2.00
C CYS A 45 -3.37 0.12 2.81
N CYS A 46 -3.05 1.37 2.46
CA CYS A 46 -3.62 2.51 3.16
C CYS A 46 -5.12 2.57 2.97
N LYS A 47 -5.58 2.36 1.73
CA LYS A 47 -7.01 2.38 1.46
C LYS A 47 -7.72 1.25 2.18
N TYR A 48 -7.13 0.07 2.18
CA TYR A 48 -7.70 -1.07 2.88
C TYR A 48 -7.84 -0.79 4.37
N ALA A 49 -6.80 -0.20 4.96
CA ALA A 49 -6.82 0.10 6.39
C ALA A 49 -7.92 1.12 6.71
N LEU A 50 -8.05 2.15 5.89
CA LEU A 50 -9.08 3.16 6.11
C LEU A 50 -10.48 2.58 5.99
N ASP A 51 -10.67 1.71 4.99
CA ASP A 51 -11.99 1.10 4.76
C ASP A 51 -12.37 0.15 5.88
N ASN A 52 -11.40 -0.38 6.58
CA ASN A 52 -11.63 -1.38 7.61
C ASN A 52 -11.38 -0.87 9.01
N MET A 53 -11.22 0.43 9.18
CA MET A 53 -11.06 1.01 10.51
C MET A 53 -12.35 0.89 11.30
N VAL A 54 -12.19 0.50 12.57
CA VAL A 54 -13.31 0.47 13.47
C VAL A 54 -13.44 1.83 14.12
N LYS A 55 -14.61 2.43 13.98
CA LYS A 55 -14.87 3.73 14.59
C LYS A 55 -15.64 3.53 15.88
N GLU A 56 -15.19 4.20 16.91
CA GLU A 56 -15.83 4.08 18.20
C GLU A 56 -16.46 5.38 18.63
#